data_9c2c710ef59f3417717b59cf7380b14a
#
_entry.id   9c2c710ef59f3417717b59cf7380b14a
#
_cell.length_a   1.000
_cell.length_b   1.000
_cell.length_c   1.000
_cell.angle_alpha   90.00
_cell.angle_beta   90.00
_cell.angle_gamma   90.00
#
_symmetry.space_group_name_H-M   'P 1'
#
loop_
_entity.id
_entity.type
_entity.pdbx_description
1 polymer ?
#
loop_
_entity_poly.entity_id
_entity_poly.type
_entity_poly.pdbx_seq_one_letter_code
_entity_poly.pdbx_strand_id
1 'polypeptide(L)'
;TNQVATGLGLTIFATALTGLIGEPFIGKTAASLPKLEILILSDIPFLGKILFSNDILVYFAIFLIFFIHFGFQNTKIGIIIRAVGDNHDSAHSIGYSVKLVRWISTSFGGMCAGMGGAYIPLALTPHWSEGMTAGKGWIALALVVFASWMPIRLLIGALIFGGITILQFVPQARG
;
A
#
# COMPACT_ATOMS: atom_id res chain seq x y z
N THR A 1 -20.15 18.60 -1.18
CA THR A 1 -19.04 18.53 -2.18
C THR A 1 -19.00 17.15 -2.79
N ASN A 2 -18.83 17.07 -4.10
CA ASN A 2 -18.69 15.81 -4.80
C ASN A 2 -17.31 15.20 -4.47
N GLN A 3 -17.29 14.11 -3.69
CA GLN A 3 -16.06 13.46 -3.20
C GLN A 3 -15.18 12.94 -4.34
N VAL A 4 -15.79 12.46 -5.43
CA VAL A 4 -15.07 11.96 -6.60
C VAL A 4 -14.34 13.09 -7.31
N ALA A 5 -15.02 14.22 -7.56
CA ALA A 5 -14.41 15.39 -8.20
C ALA A 5 -13.27 15.97 -7.35
N THR A 6 -13.44 16.03 -6.03
CA THR A 6 -12.39 16.48 -5.11
C THR A 6 -11.18 15.54 -5.14
N GLY A 7 -11.41 14.22 -5.15
CA GLY A 7 -10.35 13.21 -5.22
C GLY A 7 -9.55 13.31 -6.53
N LEU A 8 -10.25 13.47 -7.68
CA LEU A 8 -9.59 13.67 -8.97
C LEU A 8 -8.78 14.96 -9.00
N GLY A 9 -9.33 16.06 -8.50
CA GLY A 9 -8.61 17.33 -8.40
C GLY A 9 -7.34 17.24 -7.55
N LEU A 10 -7.43 16.55 -6.40
CA LEU A 10 -6.27 16.27 -5.55
C LEU A 10 -5.22 15.39 -6.25
N THR A 11 -5.65 14.41 -7.03
CA THR A 11 -4.73 13.54 -7.78
C THR A 11 -3.96 14.35 -8.83
N ILE A 12 -4.64 15.20 -9.61
CA ILE A 12 -4.00 16.05 -10.60
C ILE A 12 -3.02 17.02 -9.93
N PHE A 13 -3.45 17.67 -8.85
CA PHE A 13 -2.61 18.59 -8.08
C PHE A 13 -1.36 17.88 -7.52
N ALA A 14 -1.54 16.71 -6.88
CA ALA A 14 -0.45 15.93 -6.32
C ALA A 14 0.54 15.46 -7.39
N THR A 15 0.05 15.05 -8.57
CA THR A 15 0.89 14.62 -9.68
C THR A 15 1.73 15.79 -10.21
N ALA A 16 1.13 16.95 -10.43
CA ALA A 16 1.84 18.13 -10.88
C ALA A 16 2.87 18.60 -9.85
N LEU A 17 2.49 18.63 -8.57
CA LEU A 17 3.38 19.03 -7.47
C LEU A 17 4.57 18.04 -7.35
N THR A 18 4.31 16.74 -7.47
CA THR A 18 5.36 15.72 -7.40
C THR A 18 6.30 15.82 -8.59
N GLY A 19 5.80 16.13 -9.80
CA GLY A 19 6.61 16.39 -10.98
C GLY A 19 7.56 17.56 -10.76
N LEU A 20 7.02 18.68 -10.27
CA LEU A 20 7.80 19.90 -10.01
C LEU A 20 8.89 19.68 -8.94
N ILE A 21 8.54 19.05 -7.82
CA ILE A 21 9.50 18.78 -6.74
C ILE A 21 10.51 17.70 -7.15
N GLY A 22 10.09 16.74 -7.98
CA GLY A 22 10.92 15.61 -8.42
C GLY A 22 11.91 15.96 -9.53
N GLU A 23 11.70 17.04 -10.27
CA GLU A 23 12.55 17.46 -11.40
C GLU A 23 14.07 17.46 -11.08
N PRO A 24 14.55 18.00 -9.94
CA PRO A 24 15.97 17.98 -9.58
C PRO A 24 16.55 16.58 -9.30
N PHE A 25 15.71 15.57 -9.16
CA PHE A 25 16.10 14.18 -8.85
C PHE A 25 16.10 13.29 -10.09
N ILE A 26 15.66 13.79 -11.26
CA ILE A 26 15.71 13.05 -12.52
C ILE A 26 17.17 12.68 -12.83
N GLY A 27 17.42 11.42 -13.17
CA GLY A 27 18.75 10.91 -13.50
C GLY A 27 19.68 10.67 -12.32
N LYS A 28 19.25 10.95 -11.08
CA LYS A 28 20.00 10.59 -9.88
C LYS A 28 19.57 9.20 -9.39
N THR A 29 20.57 8.37 -9.09
CA THR A 29 20.31 7.08 -8.44
C THR A 29 20.02 7.28 -6.97
N ALA A 30 18.89 6.74 -6.50
CA ALA A 30 18.59 6.68 -5.08
C ALA A 30 19.43 5.58 -4.42
N ALA A 31 19.85 5.81 -3.16
CA ALA A 31 20.42 4.73 -2.37
C ALA A 31 19.35 3.63 -2.19
N SER A 32 19.65 2.43 -2.67
CA SER A 32 18.76 1.28 -2.48
C SER A 32 18.61 0.93 -1.01
N LEU A 33 17.42 0.51 -0.60
CA LEU A 33 17.19 0.06 0.76
C LEU A 33 18.08 -1.16 1.09
N PRO A 34 18.66 -1.21 2.30
CA PRO A 34 19.42 -2.36 2.72
C PRO A 34 18.51 -3.58 2.80
N LYS A 35 18.93 -4.68 2.18
CA LYS A 35 18.26 -5.98 2.34
C LYS A 35 18.59 -6.52 3.72
N LEU A 36 17.58 -6.87 4.48
CA LEU A 36 17.74 -7.57 5.74
C LEU A 36 17.87 -9.07 5.44
N GLU A 37 19.11 -9.54 5.35
CA GLU A 37 19.40 -10.97 5.33
C GLU A 37 19.35 -11.48 6.78
N ILE A 38 18.27 -12.17 7.13
CA ILE A 38 18.17 -12.86 8.41
C ILE A 38 18.97 -14.16 8.28
N LEU A 39 20.25 -14.11 8.62
CA LEU A 39 21.28 -15.13 8.38
C LEU A 39 20.88 -16.57 8.77
N ILE A 40 20.00 -16.77 9.73
CA ILE A 40 19.64 -18.10 10.26
C ILE A 40 18.48 -18.75 9.48
N LEU A 41 17.63 -17.96 8.82
CA LEU A 41 16.44 -18.42 8.13
C LEU A 41 16.55 -18.35 6.59
N SER A 42 17.53 -17.64 6.06
CA SER A 42 17.78 -17.53 4.61
C SER A 42 18.34 -18.84 3.99
N ASP A 43 18.90 -19.73 4.81
CA ASP A 43 19.49 -21.00 4.37
C ASP A 43 18.47 -22.12 4.11
N ILE A 44 17.19 -21.88 4.37
CA ILE A 44 16.13 -22.84 4.06
C ILE A 44 15.94 -22.88 2.53
N PRO A 45 16.19 -24.02 1.86
CA PRO A 45 16.06 -24.11 0.42
C PRO A 45 14.62 -23.85 0.00
N PHE A 46 14.41 -22.95 -0.97
CA PHE A 46 13.16 -22.51 -1.57
C PHE A 46 12.36 -21.45 -0.79
N LEU A 47 12.10 -21.60 0.50
CA LEU A 47 11.30 -20.65 1.31
C LEU A 47 12.15 -19.55 1.93
N GLY A 48 13.41 -19.83 2.24
CA GLY A 48 14.32 -18.87 2.87
C GLY A 48 14.56 -17.62 2.03
N LYS A 49 14.89 -17.79 0.76
CA LYS A 49 15.13 -16.67 -0.16
C LYS A 49 13.88 -15.86 -0.48
N ILE A 50 12.71 -16.49 -0.53
CA ILE A 50 11.44 -15.82 -0.86
C ILE A 50 10.92 -15.01 0.32
N LEU A 51 11.06 -15.53 1.54
CA LEU A 51 10.48 -14.91 2.75
C LEU A 51 11.47 -14.07 3.54
N PHE A 52 12.77 -14.39 3.52
CA PHE A 52 13.77 -13.81 4.43
C PHE A 52 14.89 -13.02 3.74
N SER A 53 14.76 -12.75 2.44
CA SER A 53 15.70 -11.93 1.64
C SER A 53 15.03 -10.72 1.04
N ASN A 54 14.15 -10.05 1.82
CA ASN A 54 13.38 -8.90 1.38
C ASN A 54 13.83 -7.61 2.09
N ASP A 55 13.40 -6.49 1.55
CA ASP A 55 13.63 -5.17 2.12
C ASP A 55 12.81 -4.98 3.41
N ILE A 56 13.30 -4.14 4.30
CA ILE A 56 12.65 -3.81 5.58
C ILE A 56 11.18 -3.37 5.40
N LEU A 57 10.87 -2.68 4.30
CA LEU A 57 9.51 -2.20 4.01
C LEU A 57 8.52 -3.34 3.71
N VAL A 58 8.99 -4.46 3.15
CA VAL A 58 8.16 -5.65 2.93
C VAL A 58 7.74 -6.28 4.25
N TYR A 59 8.67 -6.43 5.19
CA TYR A 59 8.34 -6.94 6.53
C TYR A 59 7.41 -5.99 7.27
N PHE A 60 7.65 -4.70 7.15
CA PHE A 60 6.76 -3.68 7.72
C PHE A 60 5.35 -3.75 7.12
N ALA A 61 5.21 -3.95 5.81
CA ALA A 61 3.91 -4.10 5.15
C ALA A 61 3.16 -5.35 5.64
N ILE A 62 3.86 -6.49 5.78
CA ILE A 62 3.28 -7.72 6.32
C ILE A 62 2.83 -7.49 7.77
N PHE A 63 3.68 -6.92 8.60
CA PHE A 63 3.33 -6.55 9.98
C PHE A 63 2.10 -5.65 10.04
N LEU A 64 2.04 -4.63 9.18
CA LEU A 64 0.94 -3.68 9.11
C LEU A 64 -0.39 -4.36 8.75
N ILE A 65 -0.38 -5.34 7.83
CA ILE A 65 -1.57 -6.10 7.45
C ILE A 65 -2.11 -6.90 8.64
N PHE A 66 -1.25 -7.58 9.38
CA PHE A 66 -1.66 -8.32 10.58
C PHE A 66 -2.13 -7.36 11.69
N PHE A 67 -1.44 -6.23 11.87
CA PHE A 67 -1.83 -5.21 12.83
C PHE A 67 -3.21 -4.63 12.53
N ILE A 68 -3.49 -4.30 11.27
CA ILE A 68 -4.80 -3.79 10.84
C ILE A 68 -5.87 -4.88 11.00
N HIS A 69 -5.55 -6.13 10.62
CA HIS A 69 -6.46 -7.25 10.76
C HIS A 69 -6.88 -7.47 12.22
N PHE A 70 -5.90 -7.52 13.11
CA PHE A 70 -6.14 -7.64 14.54
C PHE A 70 -6.88 -6.44 15.10
N GLY A 71 -6.49 -5.22 14.71
CA GLY A 71 -7.13 -3.98 15.08
C GLY A 71 -8.61 -3.95 14.71
N PHE A 72 -8.96 -4.40 13.51
CA PHE A 72 -10.35 -4.42 13.06
C PHE A 72 -11.20 -5.49 13.75
N GLN A 73 -10.62 -6.62 14.11
CA GLN A 73 -11.40 -7.72 14.70
C GLN A 73 -11.50 -7.64 16.23
N ASN A 74 -10.44 -7.21 16.90
CA ASN A 74 -10.31 -7.38 18.34
C ASN A 74 -10.31 -6.07 19.13
N THR A 75 -10.41 -4.89 18.46
CA THR A 75 -10.40 -3.61 19.18
C THR A 75 -11.71 -2.85 19.05
N LYS A 76 -12.01 -2.04 20.08
CA LYS A 76 -13.16 -1.11 20.07
C LYS A 76 -13.06 -0.12 18.89
N ILE A 77 -11.84 0.30 18.54
CA ILE A 77 -11.58 1.22 17.43
C ILE A 77 -12.00 0.58 16.10
N GLY A 78 -11.66 -0.69 15.89
CA GLY A 78 -12.06 -1.43 14.68
C GLY A 78 -13.58 -1.55 14.55
N ILE A 79 -14.28 -1.82 15.65
CA ILE A 79 -15.75 -1.86 15.66
C ILE A 79 -16.34 -0.49 15.31
N ILE A 80 -15.80 0.60 15.87
CA ILE A 80 -16.26 1.96 15.60
C ILE A 80 -16.04 2.31 14.12
N ILE A 81 -14.86 2.01 13.57
CA ILE A 81 -14.55 2.29 12.16
C ILE A 81 -15.52 1.56 11.23
N ARG A 82 -15.80 0.27 11.50
CA ARG A 82 -16.79 -0.49 10.73
C ARG A 82 -18.19 0.08 10.85
N ALA A 83 -18.64 0.37 12.08
CA ALA A 83 -19.96 0.94 12.31
C ALA A 83 -20.17 2.27 11.58
N VAL A 84 -19.14 3.13 11.56
CA VAL A 84 -19.15 4.39 10.79
C VAL A 84 -19.15 4.13 9.28
N GLY A 85 -18.49 3.05 8.82
CA GLY A 85 -18.48 2.64 7.42
C GLY A 85 -19.82 2.09 6.95
N ASP A 86 -20.44 1.24 7.77
CA ASP A 86 -21.70 0.56 7.44
C ASP A 86 -22.90 1.51 7.50
N ASN A 87 -23.03 2.26 8.62
CA ASN A 87 -24.12 3.21 8.80
C ASN A 87 -23.67 4.40 9.68
N HIS A 88 -23.32 5.50 9.01
CA HIS A 88 -22.81 6.69 9.70
C HIS A 88 -23.89 7.42 10.54
N ASP A 89 -25.17 7.34 10.17
CA ASP A 89 -26.25 7.99 10.93
C ASP A 89 -26.50 7.24 12.25
N SER A 90 -26.47 5.91 12.22
CA SER A 90 -26.55 5.07 13.41
C SER A 90 -25.35 5.28 14.33
N ALA A 91 -24.14 5.38 13.80
CA ALA A 91 -22.94 5.65 14.58
C ALA A 91 -22.98 7.03 15.23
N HIS A 92 -23.52 8.03 14.54
CA HIS A 92 -23.72 9.38 15.09
C HIS A 92 -24.73 9.39 16.22
N SER A 93 -25.83 8.65 16.10
CA SER A 93 -26.88 8.56 17.12
C SER A 93 -26.38 7.95 18.44
N ILE A 94 -25.35 7.11 18.39
CA ILE A 94 -24.71 6.51 19.59
C ILE A 94 -23.63 7.44 20.18
N GLY A 95 -23.39 8.62 19.59
CA GLY A 95 -22.47 9.64 20.11
C GLY A 95 -21.07 9.60 19.54
N TYR A 96 -20.79 8.79 18.51
CA TYR A 96 -19.49 8.80 17.85
C TYR A 96 -19.34 9.93 16.85
N SER A 97 -18.18 10.58 16.86
CA SER A 97 -17.84 11.64 15.91
C SER A 97 -17.45 11.04 14.56
N VAL A 98 -18.43 10.88 13.66
CA VAL A 98 -18.23 10.33 12.30
C VAL A 98 -17.16 11.11 11.53
N LYS A 99 -17.13 12.43 11.66
CA LYS A 99 -16.12 13.29 10.97
C LYS A 99 -14.71 12.96 11.44
N LEU A 100 -14.49 12.82 12.72
CA LEU A 100 -13.19 12.51 13.30
C LEU A 100 -12.69 11.12 12.86
N VAL A 101 -13.58 10.11 12.93
CA VAL A 101 -13.24 8.74 12.52
C VAL A 101 -12.85 8.70 11.05
N ARG A 102 -13.62 9.34 10.17
CA ARG A 102 -13.30 9.44 8.74
C ARG A 102 -11.97 10.15 8.49
N TRP A 103 -11.73 11.25 9.21
CA TRP A 103 -10.49 12.03 9.05
C TRP A 103 -9.26 11.22 9.44
N ILE A 104 -9.29 10.55 10.58
CA ILE A 104 -8.19 9.70 11.05
C ILE A 104 -7.97 8.53 10.08
N SER A 105 -9.04 7.85 9.66
CA SER A 105 -8.92 6.70 8.74
C SER A 105 -8.36 7.10 7.38
N THR A 106 -8.81 8.23 6.83
CA THR A 106 -8.29 8.75 5.55
C THR A 106 -6.83 9.18 5.65
N SER A 107 -6.46 9.86 6.75
CA SER A 107 -5.07 10.27 7.00
C SER A 107 -4.14 9.06 7.14
N PHE A 108 -4.56 8.05 7.89
CA PHE A 108 -3.81 6.80 8.03
C PHE A 108 -3.66 6.07 6.68
N GLY A 109 -4.74 5.99 5.90
CA GLY A 109 -4.70 5.42 4.55
C GLY A 109 -3.75 6.18 3.62
N GLY A 110 -3.75 7.53 3.69
CA GLY A 110 -2.82 8.38 2.94
C GLY A 110 -1.36 8.15 3.31
N MET A 111 -1.05 7.98 4.59
CA MET A 111 0.30 7.63 5.05
C MET A 111 0.75 6.27 4.48
N CYS A 112 -0.10 5.25 4.54
CA CYS A 112 0.21 3.94 3.98
C CYS A 112 0.41 3.99 2.46
N ALA A 113 -0.42 4.74 1.74
CA ALA A 113 -0.30 4.94 0.31
C ALA A 113 1.01 5.67 -0.06
N GLY A 114 1.40 6.69 0.71
CA GLY A 114 2.67 7.40 0.54
C GLY A 114 3.88 6.48 0.72
N MET A 115 3.87 5.61 1.73
CA MET A 115 4.93 4.60 1.93
C MET A 115 4.97 3.60 0.77
N GLY A 116 3.82 3.14 0.28
CA GLY A 116 3.75 2.28 -0.90
C GLY A 116 4.28 2.94 -2.17
N GLY A 117 4.00 4.24 -2.36
CA GLY A 117 4.55 5.03 -3.46
C GLY A 117 6.08 5.20 -3.36
N ALA A 118 6.59 5.46 -2.16
CA ALA A 118 8.03 5.61 -1.91
C ALA A 118 8.81 4.29 -2.11
N TYR A 119 8.16 3.14 -1.94
CA TYR A 119 8.78 1.83 -2.16
C TYR A 119 9.29 1.65 -3.59
N ILE A 120 8.61 2.23 -4.58
CA ILE A 120 8.97 2.07 -5.99
C ILE A 120 10.37 2.63 -6.30
N PRO A 121 10.68 3.93 -6.01
CA PRO A 121 12.01 4.48 -6.29
C PRO A 121 13.09 4.03 -5.29
N LEU A 122 12.73 3.45 -4.15
CA LEU A 122 13.71 3.03 -3.14
C LEU A 122 14.11 1.55 -3.29
N ALA A 123 13.22 0.69 -3.77
CA ALA A 123 13.45 -0.75 -3.79
C ALA A 123 13.34 -1.37 -5.19
N LEU A 124 12.34 -0.99 -5.99
CA LEU A 124 12.08 -1.61 -7.28
C LEU A 124 12.93 -1.01 -8.41
N THR A 125 12.96 0.31 -8.50
CA THR A 125 13.69 1.05 -9.54
C THR A 125 14.44 2.20 -8.86
N PRO A 126 15.73 2.07 -8.55
CA PRO A 126 16.47 3.03 -7.72
C PRO A 126 16.75 4.35 -8.46
N HIS A 127 15.75 4.92 -9.08
CA HIS A 127 15.75 6.23 -9.69
C HIS A 127 14.33 6.79 -9.68
N TRP A 128 14.25 8.12 -9.62
CA TRP A 128 12.97 8.80 -9.73
C TRP A 128 12.68 9.14 -11.20
N SER A 129 11.45 8.87 -11.63
CA SER A 129 10.92 9.30 -12.93
C SER A 129 9.48 9.79 -12.77
N GLU A 130 9.11 10.79 -13.55
CA GLU A 130 7.74 11.31 -13.53
C GLU A 130 6.75 10.20 -13.91
N GLY A 131 5.64 10.14 -13.18
CA GLY A 131 4.58 9.18 -13.45
C GLY A 131 4.89 7.73 -13.11
N MET A 132 6.00 7.40 -12.42
CA MET A 132 6.39 6.02 -12.09
C MET A 132 5.37 5.24 -11.26
N THR A 133 4.47 5.94 -10.58
CA THR A 133 3.35 5.35 -9.80
C THR A 133 2.05 5.30 -10.59
N ALA A 134 2.01 5.82 -11.83
CA ALA A 134 0.77 5.92 -12.60
C ALA A 134 0.09 4.56 -12.78
N GLY A 135 -1.20 4.50 -12.50
CA GLY A 135 -2.01 3.28 -12.59
C GLY A 135 -1.86 2.30 -11.42
N LYS A 136 -0.76 2.31 -10.68
CA LYS A 136 -0.54 1.35 -9.57
C LYS A 136 -1.55 1.51 -8.43
N GLY A 137 -1.97 2.74 -8.15
CA GLY A 137 -3.02 3.01 -7.17
C GLY A 137 -4.37 2.41 -7.55
N TRP A 138 -4.72 2.41 -8.84
CA TRP A 138 -5.94 1.78 -9.33
C TRP A 138 -5.91 0.26 -9.21
N ILE A 139 -4.76 -0.35 -9.49
CA ILE A 139 -4.54 -1.79 -9.28
C ILE A 139 -4.69 -2.14 -7.80
N ALA A 140 -4.09 -1.35 -6.91
CA ALA A 140 -4.22 -1.55 -5.47
C ALA A 140 -5.68 -1.43 -5.00
N LEU A 141 -6.43 -0.44 -5.49
CA LEU A 141 -7.85 -0.29 -5.20
C LEU A 141 -8.67 -1.50 -5.70
N ALA A 142 -8.42 -1.94 -6.93
CA ALA A 142 -9.08 -3.12 -7.49
C ALA A 142 -8.83 -4.37 -6.65
N LEU A 143 -7.59 -4.58 -6.18
CA LEU A 143 -7.24 -5.69 -5.28
C LEU A 143 -7.97 -5.60 -3.94
N VAL A 144 -8.12 -4.41 -3.36
CA VAL A 144 -8.87 -4.20 -2.11
C VAL A 144 -10.35 -4.56 -2.29
N VAL A 145 -10.97 -4.12 -3.39
CA VAL A 145 -12.37 -4.45 -3.71
C VAL A 145 -12.52 -5.96 -3.93
N PHE A 146 -11.61 -6.57 -4.69
CA PHE A 146 -11.59 -8.02 -4.92
C PHE A 146 -11.42 -8.82 -3.61
N ALA A 147 -10.61 -8.33 -2.69
CA ALA A 147 -10.42 -8.91 -1.36
C ALA A 147 -11.63 -8.68 -0.41
N SER A 148 -12.70 -8.03 -0.88
CA SER A 148 -13.89 -7.70 -0.07
C SER A 148 -13.53 -6.94 1.21
N TRP A 149 -12.60 -6.00 1.13
CA TRP A 149 -12.13 -5.15 2.24
C TRP A 149 -11.51 -5.92 3.42
N MET A 150 -11.13 -7.20 3.21
CA MET A 150 -10.51 -8.03 4.25
C MET A 150 -8.98 -8.05 4.12
N PRO A 151 -8.22 -7.61 5.16
CA PRO A 151 -6.76 -7.49 5.08
C PRO A 151 -6.03 -8.79 4.72
N ILE A 152 -6.45 -9.93 5.27
CA ILE A 152 -5.82 -11.23 4.97
C ILE A 152 -6.09 -11.66 3.52
N ARG A 153 -7.30 -11.47 3.01
CA ARG A 153 -7.62 -11.77 1.61
C ARG A 153 -6.84 -10.85 0.66
N LEU A 154 -6.64 -9.59 1.07
CA LEU A 154 -5.82 -8.65 0.31
C LEU A 154 -4.36 -9.13 0.21
N LEU A 155 -3.78 -9.64 1.30
CA LEU A 155 -2.43 -10.21 1.28
C LEU A 155 -2.31 -11.36 0.26
N ILE A 156 -3.25 -12.29 0.30
CA ILE A 156 -3.28 -13.43 -0.64
C ILE A 156 -3.45 -12.93 -2.08
N GLY A 157 -4.38 -12.01 -2.31
CA GLY A 157 -4.60 -11.41 -3.63
C GLY A 157 -3.37 -10.68 -4.16
N ALA A 158 -2.68 -9.92 -3.32
CA ALA A 158 -1.46 -9.21 -3.69
C ALA A 158 -0.30 -10.17 -4.04
N LEU A 159 -0.15 -11.27 -3.29
CA LEU A 159 0.87 -12.30 -3.57
C LEU A 159 0.58 -13.03 -4.89
N ILE A 160 -0.68 -13.38 -5.16
CA ILE A 160 -1.08 -14.02 -6.43
C ILE A 160 -0.84 -13.06 -7.59
N PHE A 161 -1.30 -11.81 -7.47
CA PHE A 161 -1.13 -10.80 -8.52
C PHE A 161 0.35 -10.51 -8.80
N GLY A 162 1.15 -10.33 -7.74
CA GLY A 162 2.60 -10.13 -7.85
C GLY A 162 3.29 -11.33 -8.51
N GLY A 163 2.91 -12.56 -8.14
CA GLY A 163 3.43 -13.78 -8.74
C GLY A 163 3.11 -13.89 -10.24
N ILE A 164 1.88 -13.59 -10.65
CA ILE A 164 1.48 -13.56 -12.06
C ILE A 164 2.27 -12.50 -12.83
N THR A 165 2.46 -11.32 -12.24
CA THR A 165 3.24 -10.24 -12.86
C THR A 165 4.69 -10.64 -13.11
N ILE A 166 5.32 -11.33 -12.15
CA ILE A 166 6.68 -11.84 -12.31
C ILE A 166 6.74 -12.92 -13.39
N LEU A 167 5.78 -13.85 -13.42
CA LEU A 167 5.70 -14.89 -14.44
C LEU A 167 5.56 -14.33 -15.85
N GLN A 168 4.94 -13.18 -16.02
CA GLN A 168 4.82 -12.50 -17.32
C GLN A 168 6.18 -12.03 -17.88
N PHE A 169 7.15 -11.72 -17.02
CA PHE A 169 8.48 -11.29 -17.45
C PHE A 169 9.40 -12.46 -17.83
N VAL A 170 9.12 -13.68 -17.38
CA VAL A 170 9.96 -14.86 -17.67
C VAL A 170 9.99 -15.22 -19.15
N PRO A 171 8.89 -15.23 -19.92
CA PRO A 171 8.92 -15.45 -21.36
C PRO A 171 9.65 -14.36 -22.14
N GLN A 172 9.52 -13.10 -21.69
CA GLN A 172 10.18 -11.95 -22.35
C GLN A 172 11.71 -11.98 -22.21
N ALA A 173 12.23 -12.60 -21.15
CA ALA A 173 13.66 -12.77 -20.94
C ALA A 173 14.27 -13.95 -21.74
N ARG A 174 13.44 -14.82 -22.34
CA ARG A 174 13.87 -16.00 -23.11
C ARG A 174 13.69 -15.87 -24.62
N GLY A 175 13.03 -14.82 -25.10
CA GLY A 175 12.86 -14.48 -26.50
C GLY A 175 13.83 -13.41 -26.95
#